data_7fc85a4c583bac7adb73e666d70c03f7
#
_entry.id   7fc85a4c583bac7adb73e666d70c03f7
#
_cell.length_a   1.000
_cell.length_b   1.000
_cell.length_c   1.000
_cell.angle_alpha   90.00
_cell.angle_beta   90.00
_cell.angle_gamma   90.00
#
_symmetry.space_group_name_H-M   'P 1'
#
loop_
_entity.id
_entity.type
_entity.pdbx_description
1 polymer ?
#
loop_
_entity_poly.entity_id
_entity_poly.type
_entity_poly.pdbx_seq_one_letter_code
_entity_poly.pdbx_strand_id
1 'polypeptide(L)'
;MKILKWILGIIGTFALFLVVTFYAETPKYEYKSVPLYSNFDSYYREKLQISRSKKVRHGNEEKLVRYSADKTDFSILYIHGFGASRAEGEEVTDQLAKDFKANLYYVRLPGHGTNLENHRDTTFEEILQDSETAFLECEKLGKKTILIGTSMGGLISTYLAAKYPEKVHALVLVSPFYDFTNPFSVIYQFSWGKDFANIVMGKIRKSTEEEKRNPASAFWYRDQYLAAVQNLSDLREFILGTDPFSKISSPTLLFYYYKNEKNQDVSASVSSMLNAFKKVNENGKASPLNKAVKVEFGNHVLFSKYMKSDKDLILKETETFIQNVFSLNKNLSHN
;
A
#
# COMPACT_ATOMS: atom_id res chain seq x y z
N MET A 1 -32.73 -39.60 14.77
CA MET A 1 -32.87 -39.17 13.36
C MET A 1 -33.44 -37.76 13.19
N LYS A 2 -34.56 -37.36 13.84
CA LYS A 2 -35.14 -36.02 13.65
C LYS A 2 -34.20 -34.89 14.09
N ILE A 3 -33.53 -34.98 15.25
CA ILE A 3 -32.58 -33.95 15.76
C ILE A 3 -31.40 -33.77 14.82
N LEU A 4 -30.83 -34.87 14.30
CA LEU A 4 -29.70 -34.77 13.32
C LEU A 4 -30.09 -34.05 12.03
N LYS A 5 -31.30 -34.26 11.53
CA LYS A 5 -31.83 -33.54 10.36
C LYS A 5 -31.98 -32.04 10.61
N TRP A 6 -32.45 -31.66 11.81
CA TRP A 6 -32.55 -30.24 12.21
C TRP A 6 -31.17 -29.61 12.34
N ILE A 7 -30.20 -30.29 12.95
CA ILE A 7 -28.81 -29.81 13.07
C ILE A 7 -28.21 -29.61 11.66
N LEU A 8 -28.33 -30.58 10.77
CA LEU A 8 -27.85 -30.46 9.39
C LEU A 8 -28.56 -29.35 8.61
N GLY A 9 -29.88 -29.18 8.84
CA GLY A 9 -30.62 -28.06 8.25
C GLY A 9 -30.10 -26.69 8.70
N ILE A 10 -29.86 -26.49 9.98
CA ILE A 10 -29.30 -25.25 10.55
C ILE A 10 -27.90 -24.99 9.98
N ILE A 11 -27.04 -26.01 9.96
CA ILE A 11 -25.68 -25.89 9.37
C ILE A 11 -25.75 -25.52 7.90
N GLY A 12 -26.63 -26.18 7.11
CA GLY A 12 -26.80 -25.87 5.71
C GLY A 12 -27.31 -24.44 5.45
N THR A 13 -28.30 -23.99 6.26
CA THR A 13 -28.82 -22.62 6.16
C THR A 13 -27.76 -21.59 6.54
N PHE A 14 -26.97 -21.87 7.60
CA PHE A 14 -25.88 -20.99 8.00
C PHE A 14 -24.76 -20.94 6.94
N ALA A 15 -24.38 -22.07 6.36
CA ALA A 15 -23.40 -22.12 5.26
C ALA A 15 -23.91 -21.34 4.03
N LEU A 16 -25.20 -21.51 3.68
CA LEU A 16 -25.80 -20.73 2.58
C LEU A 16 -25.81 -19.22 2.88
N PHE A 17 -26.15 -18.83 4.13
CA PHE A 17 -26.07 -17.44 4.57
C PHE A 17 -24.65 -16.86 4.40
N LEU A 18 -23.62 -17.60 4.82
CA LEU A 18 -22.23 -17.18 4.66
C LEU A 18 -21.86 -17.00 3.16
N VAL A 19 -22.25 -17.95 2.34
CA VAL A 19 -21.99 -17.88 0.88
C VAL A 19 -22.70 -16.67 0.26
N VAL A 20 -23.98 -16.49 0.55
CA VAL A 20 -24.77 -15.37 0.01
C VAL A 20 -24.20 -14.02 0.43
N THR A 21 -23.87 -13.85 1.72
CA THR A 21 -23.30 -12.59 2.21
C THR A 21 -21.89 -12.33 1.67
N PHE A 22 -21.10 -13.37 1.42
CA PHE A 22 -19.78 -13.24 0.80
C PHE A 22 -19.86 -12.72 -0.63
N TYR A 23 -20.78 -13.28 -1.45
CA TYR A 23 -20.89 -12.88 -2.87
C TYR A 23 -21.76 -11.65 -3.11
N ALA A 24 -22.76 -11.38 -2.24
CA ALA A 24 -23.68 -10.26 -2.45
C ALA A 24 -23.03 -8.88 -2.28
N GLU A 25 -21.94 -8.80 -1.52
CA GLU A 25 -21.35 -7.54 -1.09
C GLU A 25 -19.84 -7.45 -1.42
N THR A 26 -19.45 -8.03 -2.56
CA THR A 26 -18.08 -7.85 -3.08
C THR A 26 -17.80 -6.36 -3.30
N PRO A 27 -16.74 -5.80 -2.71
CA PRO A 27 -16.38 -4.38 -2.87
C PRO A 27 -16.23 -4.01 -4.35
N LYS A 28 -16.79 -2.86 -4.75
CA LYS A 28 -16.75 -2.35 -6.11
C LYS A 28 -16.17 -0.95 -6.14
N TYR A 29 -15.36 -0.68 -7.14
CA TYR A 29 -14.81 0.63 -7.38
C TYR A 29 -14.67 0.88 -8.86
N GLU A 30 -15.02 2.10 -9.26
CA GLU A 30 -14.79 2.63 -10.59
C GLU A 30 -14.15 4.01 -10.44
N TYR A 31 -12.99 4.20 -11.07
CA TYR A 31 -12.32 5.48 -11.06
C TYR A 31 -13.16 6.54 -11.75
N LYS A 32 -13.52 7.57 -11.01
CA LYS A 32 -14.17 8.74 -11.57
C LYS A 32 -13.11 9.66 -12.14
N SER A 33 -12.98 9.68 -13.46
CA SER A 33 -12.05 10.57 -14.13
C SER A 33 -12.33 12.02 -13.71
N VAL A 34 -11.32 12.65 -13.13
CA VAL A 34 -11.34 14.08 -12.81
C VAL A 34 -10.40 14.81 -13.78
N PRO A 35 -10.73 16.04 -14.18
CA PRO A 35 -9.80 16.85 -14.97
C PRO A 35 -8.48 16.98 -14.24
N LEU A 36 -7.40 16.58 -14.91
CA LEU A 36 -6.05 16.74 -14.36
C LEU A 36 -5.68 18.23 -14.34
N TYR A 37 -4.89 18.62 -13.36
CA TYR A 37 -4.43 19.99 -13.22
C TYR A 37 -3.49 20.39 -14.39
N SER A 38 -3.42 21.66 -14.69
CA SER A 38 -2.52 22.17 -15.77
C SER A 38 -1.06 21.85 -15.49
N ASN A 39 -0.67 21.82 -14.23
CA ASN A 39 0.66 21.45 -13.77
C ASN A 39 0.60 20.85 -12.37
N PHE A 40 1.66 20.15 -11.98
CA PHE A 40 1.74 19.49 -10.68
C PHE A 40 1.67 20.45 -9.49
N ASP A 41 2.20 21.67 -9.62
CA ASP A 41 2.21 22.65 -8.52
C ASP A 41 0.80 23.12 -8.15
N SER A 42 -0.11 23.19 -9.12
CA SER A 42 -1.52 23.51 -8.87
C SER A 42 -2.21 22.38 -8.11
N TYR A 43 -2.00 21.12 -8.50
CA TYR A 43 -2.46 19.96 -7.76
C TYR A 43 -1.90 19.95 -6.32
N TYR A 44 -0.59 20.10 -6.17
CA TYR A 44 0.08 20.07 -4.87
C TYR A 44 -0.40 21.18 -3.93
N ARG A 45 -0.58 22.41 -4.43
CA ARG A 45 -1.14 23.52 -3.65
C ARG A 45 -2.55 23.22 -3.13
N GLU A 46 -3.40 22.63 -3.96
CA GLU A 46 -4.76 22.25 -3.51
C GLU A 46 -4.70 21.17 -2.45
N LYS A 47 -3.85 20.15 -2.62
CA LYS A 47 -3.67 19.12 -1.59
C LYS A 47 -3.20 19.71 -0.27
N LEU A 48 -2.25 20.65 -0.29
CA LEU A 48 -1.81 21.37 0.92
C LEU A 48 -2.93 22.20 1.55
N GLN A 49 -3.82 22.83 0.76
CA GLN A 49 -4.99 23.54 1.29
C GLN A 49 -5.96 22.57 1.98
N ILE A 50 -6.23 21.42 1.37
CA ILE A 50 -7.03 20.35 1.98
C ILE A 50 -6.41 19.89 3.29
N SER A 51 -5.10 19.66 3.33
CA SER A 51 -4.39 19.24 4.53
C SER A 51 -4.50 20.29 5.65
N ARG A 52 -4.37 21.58 5.33
CA ARG A 52 -4.57 22.67 6.29
C ARG A 52 -6.00 22.71 6.82
N SER A 53 -6.99 22.63 5.95
CA SER A 53 -8.42 22.64 6.34
C SER A 53 -8.79 21.45 7.22
N LYS A 54 -8.20 20.28 6.97
CA LYS A 54 -8.38 19.05 7.75
C LYS A 54 -7.52 19.03 9.02
N LYS A 55 -6.72 20.07 9.29
CA LYS A 55 -5.79 20.15 10.43
C LYS A 55 -4.87 18.93 10.53
N VAL A 56 -4.25 18.57 9.42
CA VAL A 56 -3.29 17.47 9.36
C VAL A 56 -2.16 17.73 10.34
N ARG A 57 -1.79 16.73 11.12
CA ARG A 57 -0.70 16.79 12.10
C ARG A 57 0.62 17.10 11.39
N HIS A 58 1.41 17.99 12.00
CA HIS A 58 2.70 18.38 11.44
C HIS A 58 3.58 17.15 11.11
N GLY A 59 4.15 17.17 9.91
CA GLY A 59 4.98 16.08 9.38
C GLY A 59 4.18 14.92 8.75
N ASN A 60 2.85 14.97 8.78
CA ASN A 60 1.99 13.97 8.14
C ASN A 60 1.39 14.46 6.81
N GLU A 61 1.65 15.72 6.44
CA GLU A 61 1.19 16.30 5.18
C GLU A 61 1.85 15.60 4.00
N GLU A 62 1.25 15.71 2.83
CA GLU A 62 1.90 15.41 1.56
C GLU A 62 3.20 16.24 1.41
N LYS A 63 4.19 15.68 0.72
CA LYS A 63 5.49 16.34 0.54
C LYS A 63 5.97 16.20 -0.90
N LEU A 64 6.38 17.32 -1.46
CA LEU A 64 7.07 17.36 -2.74
C LEU A 64 8.55 17.68 -2.49
N VAL A 65 9.44 16.78 -2.91
CA VAL A 65 10.88 17.01 -2.97
C VAL A 65 11.25 17.25 -4.43
N ARG A 66 11.71 18.46 -4.74
CA ARG A 66 12.12 18.80 -6.09
C ARG A 66 13.63 18.76 -6.23
N TYR A 67 14.07 17.97 -7.17
CA TYR A 67 15.43 18.07 -7.70
C TYR A 67 15.52 19.19 -8.77
N SER A 68 14.46 19.32 -9.60
CA SER A 68 14.34 20.33 -10.65
C SER A 68 12.92 20.89 -10.72
N ALA A 69 12.78 22.16 -11.15
CA ALA A 69 11.49 22.75 -11.49
C ALA A 69 10.86 22.07 -12.71
N ASP A 70 11.71 21.65 -13.66
CA ASP A 70 11.31 20.92 -14.86
C ASP A 70 11.16 19.43 -14.60
N LYS A 71 10.61 18.71 -15.58
CA LYS A 71 10.58 17.24 -15.55
C LYS A 71 11.98 16.67 -15.47
N THR A 72 12.20 15.85 -14.46
CA THR A 72 13.42 15.04 -14.33
C THR A 72 13.35 13.77 -15.19
N ASP A 73 14.44 13.05 -15.34
CA ASP A 73 14.42 11.77 -16.04
C ASP A 73 13.52 10.77 -15.30
N PHE A 74 13.46 10.87 -13.97
CA PHE A 74 12.63 10.02 -13.12
C PHE A 74 11.75 10.86 -12.20
N SER A 75 10.51 10.44 -12.01
CA SER A 75 9.67 10.83 -10.88
C SER A 75 9.48 9.64 -9.96
N ILE A 76 9.42 9.88 -8.65
CA ILE A 76 9.12 8.89 -7.64
C ILE A 76 7.78 9.25 -7.01
N LEU A 77 6.83 8.31 -6.99
CA LEU A 77 5.64 8.39 -6.15
C LEU A 77 5.78 7.42 -5.00
N TYR A 78 5.68 7.92 -3.77
CA TYR A 78 5.64 7.09 -2.57
C TYR A 78 4.23 7.05 -1.97
N ILE A 79 3.72 5.84 -1.76
CA ILE A 79 2.41 5.56 -1.15
C ILE A 79 2.62 4.84 0.18
N HIS A 80 2.19 5.48 1.28
CA HIS A 80 2.34 4.95 2.63
C HIS A 80 1.29 3.88 2.99
N GLY A 81 1.50 3.18 4.11
CA GLY A 81 0.64 2.14 4.62
C GLY A 81 -0.55 2.64 5.44
N PHE A 82 -1.34 1.68 5.94
CA PHE A 82 -2.54 1.89 6.74
C PHE A 82 -2.22 2.56 8.08
N GLY A 83 -2.94 3.64 8.38
CA GLY A 83 -2.76 4.41 9.60
C GLY A 83 -1.42 5.15 9.71
N ALA A 84 -0.63 5.19 8.65
CA ALA A 84 0.72 5.77 8.60
C ALA A 84 0.76 7.15 7.91
N SER A 85 1.95 7.59 7.56
CA SER A 85 2.24 8.79 6.78
C SER A 85 3.53 8.61 5.99
N ARG A 86 3.96 9.65 5.26
CA ARG A 86 5.24 9.67 4.53
C ARG A 86 6.47 9.29 5.37
N ALA A 87 6.43 9.50 6.70
CA ALA A 87 7.49 9.13 7.62
C ALA A 87 7.85 7.62 7.59
N GLU A 88 6.96 6.80 7.05
CA GLU A 88 7.17 5.38 6.82
C GLU A 88 8.24 5.08 5.76
N GLY A 89 8.48 6.01 4.82
CA GLY A 89 9.40 5.82 3.70
C GLY A 89 10.48 6.87 3.54
N GLU A 90 10.41 8.02 4.24
CA GLU A 90 11.25 9.18 3.95
C GLU A 90 12.75 8.90 3.95
N GLU A 91 13.27 8.09 4.90
CA GLU A 91 14.72 7.89 5.02
C GLU A 91 15.32 7.29 3.73
N VAL A 92 14.73 6.23 3.23
CA VAL A 92 15.23 5.54 2.02
C VAL A 92 14.83 6.31 0.76
N THR A 93 13.59 6.77 0.67
CA THR A 93 13.08 7.38 -0.56
C THR A 93 13.67 8.77 -0.82
N ASP A 94 13.93 9.58 0.22
CA ASP A 94 14.65 10.87 0.06
C ASP A 94 16.08 10.64 -0.47
N GLN A 95 16.78 9.59 0.02
CA GLN A 95 18.11 9.25 -0.47
C GLN A 95 18.06 8.82 -1.95
N LEU A 96 17.12 7.94 -2.32
CA LEU A 96 16.93 7.53 -3.72
C LEU A 96 16.64 8.73 -4.64
N ALA A 97 15.76 9.65 -4.21
CA ALA A 97 15.45 10.85 -4.99
C ALA A 97 16.68 11.71 -5.24
N LYS A 98 17.55 11.84 -4.23
CA LYS A 98 18.82 12.55 -4.34
C LYS A 98 19.77 11.86 -5.32
N ASP A 99 19.99 10.54 -5.17
CA ASP A 99 20.97 9.79 -5.94
C ASP A 99 20.60 9.67 -7.42
N PHE A 100 19.30 9.52 -7.70
CA PHE A 100 18.77 9.48 -9.07
C PHE A 100 18.34 10.84 -9.63
N LYS A 101 18.57 11.93 -8.90
CA LYS A 101 18.18 13.29 -9.32
C LYS A 101 16.71 13.37 -9.72
N ALA A 102 15.85 12.69 -8.95
CA ALA A 102 14.43 12.52 -9.23
C ALA A 102 13.57 13.55 -8.47
N ASN A 103 12.51 14.05 -9.10
CA ASN A 103 11.43 14.68 -8.38
C ASN A 103 10.63 13.60 -7.64
N LEU A 104 10.30 13.86 -6.37
CA LEU A 104 9.64 12.88 -5.50
C LEU A 104 8.39 13.47 -4.87
N TYR A 105 7.29 12.74 -4.98
CA TYR A 105 6.04 13.07 -4.32
C TYR A 105 5.62 12.00 -3.31
N TYR A 106 5.38 12.45 -2.08
CA TYR A 106 4.77 11.65 -1.02
C TYR A 106 3.29 12.01 -0.95
N VAL A 107 2.43 11.10 -1.37
CA VAL A 107 0.98 11.30 -1.24
C VAL A 107 0.57 11.15 0.23
N ARG A 108 -0.37 11.98 0.69
CA ARG A 108 -1.10 11.77 1.92
C ARG A 108 -2.47 11.19 1.58
N LEU A 109 -2.70 9.97 1.97
CA LEU A 109 -3.97 9.30 1.71
C LEU A 109 -5.12 9.93 2.52
N PRO A 110 -6.36 9.99 1.99
CA PRO A 110 -7.53 10.42 2.73
C PRO A 110 -7.64 9.73 4.10
N GLY A 111 -8.15 10.45 5.09
CA GLY A 111 -8.28 9.94 6.46
C GLY A 111 -6.98 9.82 7.25
N HIS A 112 -5.81 9.98 6.62
CA HIS A 112 -4.51 9.83 7.29
C HIS A 112 -3.94 11.17 7.76
N GLY A 113 -3.15 11.09 8.84
CA GLY A 113 -2.48 12.26 9.42
C GLY A 113 -3.39 13.23 10.17
N THR A 114 -4.67 12.98 10.32
CA THR A 114 -5.67 13.81 10.98
C THR A 114 -6.03 13.25 12.37
N ASN A 115 -7.26 12.76 12.56
CA ASN A 115 -7.75 12.10 13.76
C ASN A 115 -8.32 10.71 13.46
N LEU A 116 -8.64 9.96 14.50
CA LEU A 116 -9.13 8.58 14.38
C LEU A 116 -10.49 8.50 13.69
N GLU A 117 -11.36 9.50 13.89
CA GLU A 117 -12.69 9.57 13.29
C GLU A 117 -12.59 9.73 11.77
N ASN A 118 -11.75 10.64 11.30
CA ASN A 118 -11.50 10.79 9.87
C ASN A 118 -10.95 9.50 9.24
N HIS A 119 -10.05 8.79 9.96
CA HIS A 119 -9.52 7.53 9.50
C HIS A 119 -10.58 6.42 9.45
N ARG A 120 -11.50 6.39 10.44
CA ARG A 120 -12.64 5.48 10.49
C ARG A 120 -13.60 5.70 9.31
N ASP A 121 -13.92 6.97 9.04
CA ASP A 121 -15.00 7.38 8.14
C ASP A 121 -14.56 7.46 6.67
N THR A 122 -13.25 7.41 6.40
CA THR A 122 -12.72 7.39 5.04
C THR A 122 -12.91 6.02 4.41
N THR A 123 -13.52 5.98 3.22
CA THR A 123 -13.79 4.74 2.50
C THR A 123 -12.59 4.28 1.67
N PHE A 124 -12.59 3.01 1.28
CA PHE A 124 -11.52 2.48 0.43
C PHE A 124 -11.57 3.09 -0.97
N GLU A 125 -12.75 3.45 -1.46
CA GLU A 125 -12.95 4.11 -2.75
C GLU A 125 -12.31 5.50 -2.77
N GLU A 126 -12.45 6.27 -1.68
CA GLU A 126 -11.79 7.58 -1.54
C GLU A 126 -10.26 7.43 -1.54
N ILE A 127 -9.74 6.43 -0.83
CA ILE A 127 -8.30 6.14 -0.78
C ILE A 127 -7.79 5.80 -2.18
N LEU A 128 -8.49 4.92 -2.90
CA LEU A 128 -8.07 4.45 -4.21
C LEU A 128 -8.19 5.55 -5.26
N GLN A 129 -9.29 6.31 -5.24
CA GLN A 129 -9.52 7.47 -6.12
C GLN A 129 -8.40 8.52 -5.99
N ASP A 130 -8.03 8.85 -4.75
CA ASP A 130 -6.97 9.84 -4.50
C ASP A 130 -5.59 9.33 -4.90
N SER A 131 -5.31 8.05 -4.61
CA SER A 131 -4.04 7.41 -5.01
C SER A 131 -3.87 7.36 -6.53
N GLU A 132 -4.94 7.06 -7.25
CA GLU A 132 -4.93 6.99 -8.71
C GLU A 132 -4.77 8.39 -9.33
N THR A 133 -5.45 9.39 -8.77
CA THR A 133 -5.26 10.80 -9.17
C THR A 133 -3.83 11.25 -8.91
N ALA A 134 -3.28 10.96 -7.72
CA ALA A 134 -1.90 11.29 -7.37
C ALA A 134 -0.88 10.66 -8.32
N PHE A 135 -1.12 9.41 -8.72
CA PHE A 135 -0.27 8.71 -9.69
C PHE A 135 -0.29 9.40 -11.06
N LEU A 136 -1.47 9.71 -11.59
CA LEU A 136 -1.61 10.38 -12.89
C LEU A 136 -1.01 11.79 -12.87
N GLU A 137 -1.11 12.51 -11.75
CA GLU A 137 -0.48 13.82 -11.58
C GLU A 137 1.05 13.71 -11.48
N CYS A 138 1.57 12.67 -10.81
CA CYS A 138 3.01 12.46 -10.63
C CYS A 138 3.77 12.26 -11.96
N GLU A 139 3.10 11.83 -13.03
CA GLU A 139 3.68 11.73 -14.37
C GLU A 139 4.17 13.10 -14.93
N LYS A 140 3.68 14.19 -14.34
CA LYS A 140 4.13 15.56 -14.72
C LYS A 140 5.50 15.92 -14.11
N LEU A 141 5.96 15.16 -13.12
CA LEU A 141 7.22 15.41 -12.41
C LEU A 141 8.44 14.78 -13.08
N GLY A 142 8.27 13.74 -13.89
CA GLY A 142 9.36 13.03 -14.54
C GLY A 142 8.95 12.37 -15.85
N LYS A 143 9.95 11.97 -16.65
CA LYS A 143 9.74 11.24 -17.91
C LYS A 143 9.36 9.77 -17.67
N LYS A 144 9.85 9.19 -16.56
CA LYS A 144 9.62 7.79 -16.15
C LYS A 144 9.23 7.75 -14.69
N THR A 145 8.19 6.99 -14.35
CA THR A 145 7.69 6.90 -12.97
C THR A 145 8.19 5.64 -12.28
N ILE A 146 8.81 5.85 -11.12
CA ILE A 146 9.15 4.82 -10.14
C ILE A 146 8.05 4.86 -9.08
N LEU A 147 7.35 3.76 -8.88
CA LEU A 147 6.28 3.64 -7.89
C LEU A 147 6.79 2.84 -6.70
N ILE A 148 6.73 3.43 -5.52
CA ILE A 148 7.16 2.82 -4.26
C ILE A 148 5.99 2.78 -3.30
N GLY A 149 5.66 1.63 -2.76
CA GLY A 149 4.58 1.50 -1.79
C GLY A 149 4.89 0.58 -0.63
N THR A 150 4.53 1.02 0.58
CA THR A 150 4.68 0.21 1.79
C THR A 150 3.32 -0.30 2.26
N SER A 151 3.21 -1.60 2.62
CA SER A 151 2.01 -2.21 3.21
C SER A 151 0.75 -1.99 2.34
N MET A 152 -0.28 -1.30 2.83
CA MET A 152 -1.45 -0.87 2.06
C MET A 152 -1.03 -0.07 0.81
N GLY A 153 -0.03 0.80 0.93
CA GLY A 153 0.54 1.51 -0.22
C GLY A 153 1.15 0.58 -1.25
N GLY A 154 1.74 -0.54 -0.83
CA GLY A 154 2.22 -1.61 -1.72
C GLY A 154 1.09 -2.33 -2.45
N LEU A 155 -0.02 -2.59 -1.77
CA LEU A 155 -1.23 -3.14 -2.39
C LEU A 155 -1.80 -2.18 -3.45
N ILE A 156 -1.92 -0.89 -3.13
CA ILE A 156 -2.37 0.15 -4.07
C ILE A 156 -1.39 0.27 -5.26
N SER A 157 -0.09 0.25 -5.00
CA SER A 157 0.94 0.29 -6.05
C SER A 157 0.86 -0.90 -7.00
N THR A 158 0.52 -2.09 -6.49
CA THR A 158 0.25 -3.29 -7.29
C THR A 158 -0.93 -3.08 -8.23
N TYR A 159 -2.04 -2.50 -7.73
CA TYR A 159 -3.21 -2.15 -8.54
C TYR A 159 -2.85 -1.15 -9.65
N LEU A 160 -2.15 -0.08 -9.31
CA LEU A 160 -1.75 0.96 -10.27
C LEU A 160 -0.81 0.41 -11.36
N ALA A 161 0.15 -0.44 -10.98
CA ALA A 161 1.04 -1.09 -11.94
C ALA A 161 0.31 -2.05 -12.88
N ALA A 162 -0.72 -2.73 -12.39
CA ALA A 162 -1.57 -3.61 -13.21
C ALA A 162 -2.51 -2.83 -14.14
N LYS A 163 -3.02 -1.69 -13.68
CA LYS A 163 -3.97 -0.84 -14.44
C LYS A 163 -3.27 0.04 -15.48
N TYR A 164 -2.05 0.48 -15.18
CA TYR A 164 -1.25 1.39 -16.02
C TYR A 164 0.15 0.81 -16.32
N PRO A 165 0.23 -0.38 -16.93
CA PRO A 165 1.50 -1.10 -17.08
C PRO A 165 2.54 -0.35 -17.93
N GLU A 166 2.10 0.52 -18.85
CA GLU A 166 2.97 1.34 -19.69
C GLU A 166 3.48 2.61 -19.00
N LYS A 167 2.89 2.98 -17.86
CA LYS A 167 3.23 4.20 -17.10
C LYS A 167 4.09 3.93 -15.88
N VAL A 168 4.06 2.73 -15.34
CA VAL A 168 4.91 2.30 -14.23
C VAL A 168 6.18 1.67 -14.77
N HIS A 169 7.30 2.38 -14.66
CA HIS A 169 8.58 1.95 -15.24
C HIS A 169 9.41 1.10 -14.29
N ALA A 170 9.20 1.24 -12.98
CA ALA A 170 9.75 0.41 -11.93
C ALA A 170 8.79 0.37 -10.74
N LEU A 171 8.59 -0.81 -10.17
CA LEU A 171 7.72 -1.03 -9.01
C LEU A 171 8.55 -1.53 -7.83
N VAL A 172 8.52 -0.82 -6.70
CA VAL A 172 9.17 -1.22 -5.45
C VAL A 172 8.12 -1.44 -4.37
N LEU A 173 8.00 -2.67 -3.94
CA LEU A 173 7.02 -3.13 -2.95
C LEU A 173 7.72 -3.40 -1.62
N VAL A 174 7.29 -2.72 -0.57
CA VAL A 174 7.87 -2.86 0.77
C VAL A 174 6.82 -3.47 1.70
N SER A 175 7.03 -4.72 2.10
CA SER A 175 6.07 -5.47 2.94
C SER A 175 4.61 -5.29 2.47
N PRO A 176 4.27 -5.50 1.18
CA PRO A 176 2.94 -5.19 0.65
C PRO A 176 1.84 -5.98 1.37
N PHE A 177 0.71 -5.34 1.63
CA PHE A 177 -0.40 -5.95 2.34
C PHE A 177 -1.31 -6.74 1.38
N TYR A 178 -1.05 -8.03 1.21
CA TYR A 178 -1.91 -8.91 0.43
C TYR A 178 -2.79 -9.82 1.29
N ASP A 179 -2.42 -10.02 2.56
CA ASP A 179 -3.25 -10.69 3.53
C ASP A 179 -2.82 -10.37 4.95
N PHE A 180 -3.75 -10.54 5.90
CA PHE A 180 -3.45 -10.50 7.33
C PHE A 180 -2.63 -11.72 7.73
N THR A 181 -1.77 -11.57 8.74
CA THR A 181 -1.10 -12.70 9.41
C THR A 181 -2.06 -13.49 10.29
N ASN A 182 -3.06 -12.83 10.86
CA ASN A 182 -4.05 -13.47 11.73
C ASN A 182 -5.16 -14.13 10.89
N PRO A 183 -5.31 -15.47 10.94
CA PRO A 183 -6.33 -16.15 10.15
C PRO A 183 -7.77 -15.78 10.53
N PHE A 184 -8.01 -15.31 11.76
CA PHE A 184 -9.34 -14.84 12.17
C PHE A 184 -9.76 -13.55 11.45
N SER A 185 -8.84 -12.85 10.81
CA SER A 185 -9.15 -11.65 10.02
C SER A 185 -10.01 -11.95 8.78
N VAL A 186 -10.18 -13.24 8.42
CA VAL A 186 -11.13 -13.66 7.37
C VAL A 186 -12.56 -13.14 7.61
N ILE A 187 -12.91 -12.83 8.85
CA ILE A 187 -14.23 -12.27 9.18
C ILE A 187 -14.50 -10.93 8.50
N TYR A 188 -13.46 -10.13 8.22
CA TYR A 188 -13.59 -8.86 7.52
C TYR A 188 -13.86 -8.99 6.01
N GLN A 189 -13.88 -10.21 5.48
CA GLN A 189 -14.36 -10.48 4.11
C GLN A 189 -15.90 -10.49 4.02
N PHE A 190 -16.58 -10.48 5.16
CA PHE A 190 -18.03 -10.42 5.23
C PHE A 190 -18.46 -9.01 5.67
N SER A 191 -19.51 -8.47 5.06
CA SER A 191 -20.05 -7.15 5.39
C SER A 191 -20.42 -6.98 6.87
N TRP A 192 -20.90 -8.05 7.49
CA TRP A 192 -21.25 -8.10 8.91
C TRP A 192 -20.03 -8.35 9.83
N GLY A 193 -18.87 -8.66 9.26
CA GLY A 193 -17.69 -9.06 10.03
C GLY A 193 -17.21 -7.98 10.99
N LYS A 194 -17.21 -6.72 10.56
CA LYS A 194 -16.93 -5.55 11.40
C LYS A 194 -17.87 -5.50 12.64
N ASP A 195 -19.15 -5.72 12.44
CA ASP A 195 -20.13 -5.63 13.53
C ASP A 195 -19.97 -6.77 14.52
N PHE A 196 -19.69 -7.98 14.04
CA PHE A 196 -19.34 -9.10 14.90
C PHE A 196 -18.04 -8.83 15.67
N ALA A 197 -16.99 -8.34 15.01
CA ALA A 197 -15.74 -7.98 15.66
C ALA A 197 -15.94 -6.89 16.73
N ASN A 198 -16.80 -5.90 16.46
CA ASN A 198 -17.18 -4.86 17.43
C ASN A 198 -17.85 -5.43 18.69
N ILE A 199 -18.67 -6.47 18.55
CA ILE A 199 -19.33 -7.13 19.69
C ILE A 199 -18.30 -7.88 20.55
N VAL A 200 -17.35 -8.58 19.92
CA VAL A 200 -16.38 -9.44 20.60
C VAL A 200 -15.20 -8.65 21.17
N MET A 201 -14.66 -7.69 20.43
CA MET A 201 -13.38 -7.01 20.74
C MET A 201 -13.55 -5.54 21.10
N GLY A 202 -14.77 -4.97 20.95
CA GLY A 202 -15.04 -3.54 21.05
C GLY A 202 -14.70 -2.79 19.75
N LYS A 203 -15.13 -1.52 19.68
CA LYS A 203 -15.05 -0.71 18.44
C LYS A 203 -13.65 -0.27 18.08
N ILE A 204 -12.72 -0.22 19.05
CA ILE A 204 -11.39 0.33 18.88
C ILE A 204 -10.36 -0.69 19.39
N ARG A 205 -9.45 -1.07 18.52
CA ARG A 205 -8.20 -1.71 18.92
C ARG A 205 -7.30 -0.67 19.55
N LYS A 206 -6.97 -0.84 20.82
CA LYS A 206 -6.08 0.06 21.56
C LYS A 206 -4.66 -0.45 21.56
N SER A 207 -3.73 0.45 21.33
CA SER A 207 -2.30 0.21 21.54
C SER A 207 -1.91 0.35 23.01
N THR A 208 -0.78 -0.25 23.35
CA THR A 208 -0.18 -0.11 24.68
C THR A 208 0.32 1.32 24.92
N GLU A 209 0.47 1.70 26.18
CA GLU A 209 1.03 3.01 26.53
C GLU A 209 2.50 3.15 26.10
N GLU A 210 3.24 2.06 26.03
CA GLU A 210 4.61 2.05 25.50
C GLU A 210 4.64 2.40 24.00
N GLU A 211 3.77 1.77 23.20
CA GLU A 211 3.65 2.09 21.79
C GLU A 211 3.26 3.55 21.56
N LYS A 212 2.38 4.11 22.37
CA LYS A 212 1.95 5.51 22.28
C LYS A 212 3.07 6.51 22.62
N ARG A 213 3.98 6.16 23.52
CA ARG A 213 5.14 6.98 23.88
C ARG A 213 6.26 6.96 22.84
N ASN A 214 6.24 6.03 21.90
CA ASN A 214 7.24 5.97 20.85
C ASN A 214 7.15 7.25 19.98
N PRO A 215 8.28 7.94 19.66
CA PRO A 215 8.29 9.13 18.82
C PRO A 215 7.60 8.93 17.46
N ALA A 216 7.65 7.71 16.92
CA ALA A 216 6.93 7.34 15.71
C ALA A 216 5.41 7.55 15.81
N SER A 217 4.84 7.61 17.01
CA SER A 217 3.39 7.81 17.21
C SER A 217 2.87 9.17 16.72
N ALA A 218 3.76 10.14 16.48
CA ALA A 218 3.41 11.38 15.81
C ALA A 218 2.96 11.12 14.34
N PHE A 219 3.41 10.02 13.73
CA PHE A 219 3.27 9.73 12.31
C PHE A 219 2.39 8.52 12.00
N TRP A 220 1.93 7.80 13.03
CA TRP A 220 1.03 6.65 12.92
C TRP A 220 -0.18 6.80 13.83
N TYR A 221 -1.32 6.22 13.42
CA TYR A 221 -2.41 5.95 14.35
C TYR A 221 -2.07 4.72 15.17
N ARG A 222 -1.96 4.88 16.48
CA ARG A 222 -1.71 3.76 17.39
C ARG A 222 -2.99 3.02 17.72
N ASP A 223 -4.02 3.75 18.13
CA ASP A 223 -5.37 3.19 18.24
C ASP A 223 -6.03 3.17 16.85
N GLN A 224 -6.90 2.20 16.61
CA GLN A 224 -7.57 2.04 15.31
C GLN A 224 -9.00 1.56 15.51
N TYR A 225 -9.95 2.22 14.86
CA TYR A 225 -11.31 1.71 14.75
C TYR A 225 -11.35 0.44 13.88
N LEU A 226 -12.13 -0.58 14.31
CA LEU A 226 -12.30 -1.79 13.50
C LEU A 226 -13.01 -1.51 12.16
N ALA A 227 -13.80 -0.41 12.09
CA ALA A 227 -14.36 0.05 10.84
C ALA A 227 -13.29 0.48 9.81
N ALA A 228 -12.18 1.07 10.26
CA ALA A 228 -11.06 1.37 9.36
C ALA A 228 -10.35 0.09 8.88
N VAL A 229 -10.28 -0.95 9.74
CA VAL A 229 -9.75 -2.27 9.35
C VAL A 229 -10.66 -2.94 8.31
N GLN A 230 -11.98 -2.76 8.42
CA GLN A 230 -12.92 -3.22 7.39
C GLN A 230 -12.63 -2.54 6.04
N ASN A 231 -12.46 -1.22 6.01
CA ASN A 231 -12.11 -0.50 4.77
C ASN A 231 -10.78 -0.99 4.15
N LEU A 232 -9.80 -1.37 4.98
CA LEU A 232 -8.56 -1.99 4.49
C LEU A 232 -8.82 -3.38 3.88
N SER A 233 -9.71 -4.18 4.48
CA SER A 233 -10.11 -5.48 3.94
C SER A 233 -10.86 -5.32 2.62
N ASP A 234 -11.79 -4.37 2.54
CA ASP A 234 -12.56 -4.08 1.33
C ASP A 234 -11.65 -3.64 0.17
N LEU A 235 -10.66 -2.77 0.47
CA LEU A 235 -9.62 -2.38 -0.50
C LEU A 235 -8.85 -3.59 -1.01
N ARG A 236 -8.46 -4.48 -0.11
CA ARG A 236 -7.74 -5.71 -0.44
C ARG A 236 -8.60 -6.64 -1.33
N GLU A 237 -9.84 -6.91 -0.92
CA GLU A 237 -10.75 -7.77 -1.68
C GLU A 237 -11.01 -7.21 -3.09
N PHE A 238 -11.25 -5.90 -3.19
CA PHE A 238 -11.43 -5.24 -4.48
C PHE A 238 -10.19 -5.43 -5.37
N ILE A 239 -8.99 -5.04 -4.86
CA ILE A 239 -7.77 -5.08 -5.67
C ILE A 239 -7.44 -6.52 -6.10
N LEU A 240 -7.45 -7.47 -5.17
CA LEU A 240 -7.13 -8.88 -5.49
C LEU A 240 -8.15 -9.49 -6.44
N GLY A 241 -9.42 -9.09 -6.34
CA GLY A 241 -10.50 -9.50 -7.25
C GLY A 241 -10.29 -9.04 -8.71
N THR A 242 -9.47 -8.02 -8.95
CA THR A 242 -9.11 -7.58 -10.32
C THR A 242 -8.04 -8.44 -11.00
N ASP A 243 -7.49 -9.44 -10.30
CA ASP A 243 -6.33 -10.24 -10.72
C ASP A 243 -5.15 -9.36 -11.16
N PRO A 244 -4.58 -8.54 -10.26
CA PRO A 244 -3.56 -7.58 -10.65
C PRO A 244 -2.24 -8.23 -11.04
N PHE A 245 -1.89 -9.37 -10.44
CA PHE A 245 -0.57 -9.98 -10.61
C PHE A 245 -0.33 -10.51 -12.02
N SER A 246 -1.38 -10.95 -12.72
CA SER A 246 -1.32 -11.39 -14.11
C SER A 246 -1.09 -10.25 -15.12
N LYS A 247 -1.26 -9.00 -14.69
CA LYS A 247 -1.22 -7.81 -15.55
C LYS A 247 0.05 -6.98 -15.40
N ILE A 248 0.82 -7.17 -14.34
CA ILE A 248 2.05 -6.41 -14.09
C ILE A 248 3.12 -6.83 -15.08
N SER A 249 3.64 -5.86 -15.83
CA SER A 249 4.77 -6.02 -16.76
C SER A 249 6.00 -5.20 -16.34
N SER A 250 5.83 -4.23 -15.43
CA SER A 250 6.94 -3.43 -14.92
C SER A 250 7.91 -4.28 -14.11
N PRO A 251 9.24 -4.04 -14.21
CA PRO A 251 10.21 -4.62 -13.30
C PRO A 251 9.80 -4.38 -11.85
N THR A 252 9.85 -5.42 -11.03
CA THR A 252 9.32 -5.40 -9.66
C THR A 252 10.36 -5.85 -8.65
N LEU A 253 10.63 -5.01 -7.64
CA LEU A 253 11.45 -5.31 -6.48
C LEU A 253 10.56 -5.46 -5.25
N LEU A 254 10.63 -6.60 -4.58
CA LEU A 254 9.90 -6.90 -3.36
C LEU A 254 10.84 -6.98 -2.17
N PHE A 255 10.59 -6.19 -1.12
CA PHE A 255 11.20 -6.34 0.20
C PHE A 255 10.23 -6.95 1.19
N TYR A 256 10.69 -7.91 2.00
CA TYR A 256 9.90 -8.50 3.08
C TYR A 256 10.79 -8.85 4.28
N TYR A 257 10.28 -8.61 5.50
CA TYR A 257 10.97 -9.00 6.72
C TYR A 257 10.72 -10.47 7.04
N TYR A 258 11.79 -11.25 7.06
CA TYR A 258 11.75 -12.65 7.46
C TYR A 258 13.10 -13.13 7.95
N LYS A 259 13.20 -13.47 9.22
CA LYS A 259 14.37 -14.14 9.78
C LYS A 259 14.13 -15.65 9.90
N ASN A 260 12.98 -16.05 10.44
CA ASN A 260 12.50 -17.42 10.55
C ASN A 260 10.99 -17.39 10.86
N GLU A 261 10.34 -18.55 10.96
CA GLU A 261 8.89 -18.67 11.21
C GLU A 261 8.38 -17.91 12.44
N LYS A 262 9.21 -17.77 13.49
CA LYS A 262 8.85 -17.06 14.72
C LYS A 262 9.17 -15.56 14.66
N ASN A 263 10.05 -15.16 13.76
CA ASN A 263 10.56 -13.80 13.62
C ASN A 263 10.40 -13.37 12.17
N GLN A 264 9.20 -12.97 11.80
CA GLN A 264 8.83 -12.47 10.49
C GLN A 264 7.82 -11.31 10.64
N ASP A 265 7.38 -10.76 9.54
CA ASP A 265 6.35 -9.73 9.53
C ASP A 265 5.07 -10.23 10.23
N VAL A 266 4.65 -9.47 11.25
CA VAL A 266 3.45 -9.80 12.05
C VAL A 266 2.21 -9.03 11.61
N SER A 267 2.36 -8.09 10.69
CA SER A 267 1.29 -7.21 10.18
C SER A 267 0.73 -7.70 8.86
N ALA A 268 1.60 -8.11 7.95
CA ALA A 268 1.22 -8.62 6.63
C ALA A 268 1.87 -10.00 6.37
N SER A 269 1.11 -10.90 5.77
CA SER A 269 1.50 -12.29 5.54
C SER A 269 2.66 -12.40 4.54
N VAL A 270 3.83 -12.84 5.01
CA VAL A 270 5.01 -13.09 4.15
C VAL A 270 4.72 -14.15 3.10
N SER A 271 3.98 -15.20 3.44
CA SER A 271 3.59 -16.24 2.47
C SER A 271 2.72 -15.67 1.34
N SER A 272 1.80 -14.76 1.66
CA SER A 272 0.98 -14.09 0.65
C SER A 272 1.80 -13.15 -0.24
N MET A 273 2.80 -12.44 0.31
CA MET A 273 3.73 -11.62 -0.48
C MET A 273 4.50 -12.47 -1.49
N LEU A 274 5.06 -13.60 -1.06
CA LEU A 274 5.83 -14.50 -1.91
C LEU A 274 4.97 -15.20 -2.95
N ASN A 275 3.76 -15.62 -2.60
CA ASN A 275 2.79 -16.20 -3.54
C ASN A 275 2.37 -15.18 -4.61
N ALA A 276 2.13 -13.93 -4.23
CA ALA A 276 1.84 -12.84 -5.17
C ALA A 276 3.02 -12.59 -6.12
N PHE A 277 4.22 -12.51 -5.58
CA PHE A 277 5.44 -12.31 -6.37
C PHE A 277 5.71 -13.48 -7.35
N LYS A 278 5.40 -14.70 -6.93
CA LYS A 278 5.43 -15.87 -7.82
C LYS A 278 4.47 -15.69 -9.00
N LYS A 279 3.23 -15.27 -8.75
CA LYS A 279 2.24 -14.99 -9.82
C LYS A 279 2.71 -13.91 -10.78
N VAL A 280 3.34 -12.83 -10.27
CA VAL A 280 3.96 -11.80 -11.13
C VAL A 280 5.03 -12.42 -12.04
N ASN A 281 5.85 -13.33 -11.52
CA ASN A 281 6.91 -13.97 -12.31
C ASN A 281 6.40 -15.03 -13.32
N GLU A 282 5.22 -15.56 -13.11
CA GLU A 282 4.62 -16.60 -13.95
C GLU A 282 3.63 -16.05 -15.00
N ASN A 283 3.40 -14.75 -15.05
CA ASN A 283 2.36 -14.13 -15.87
C ASN A 283 2.69 -13.99 -17.39
N GLY A 284 3.83 -14.50 -17.84
CA GLY A 284 4.27 -14.41 -19.24
C GLY A 284 4.74 -13.01 -19.71
N LYS A 285 4.61 -11.98 -18.83
CA LYS A 285 5.09 -10.61 -19.05
C LYS A 285 6.19 -10.22 -18.06
N ALA A 286 6.61 -11.17 -17.23
CA ALA A 286 7.53 -10.97 -16.15
C ALA A 286 8.86 -10.40 -16.63
N SER A 287 9.32 -9.35 -15.95
CA SER A 287 10.66 -8.81 -16.19
C SER A 287 11.74 -9.76 -15.64
N PRO A 288 12.83 -10.00 -16.39
CA PRO A 288 13.99 -10.74 -15.85
C PRO A 288 14.69 -10.01 -14.70
N LEU A 289 14.33 -8.76 -14.46
CA LEU A 289 14.85 -7.94 -13.36
C LEU A 289 14.03 -8.07 -12.06
N ASN A 290 12.94 -8.83 -12.08
CA ASN A 290 12.13 -9.06 -10.88
C ASN A 290 12.98 -9.72 -9.79
N LYS A 291 12.94 -9.12 -8.59
CA LYS A 291 13.73 -9.58 -7.45
C LYS A 291 12.92 -9.51 -6.16
N ALA A 292 12.97 -10.58 -5.36
CA ALA A 292 12.49 -10.56 -3.97
C ALA A 292 13.70 -10.58 -3.02
N VAL A 293 13.73 -9.64 -2.10
CA VAL A 293 14.82 -9.44 -1.13
C VAL A 293 14.30 -9.71 0.27
N LYS A 294 14.86 -10.75 0.87
CA LYS A 294 14.63 -11.08 2.27
C LYS A 294 15.47 -10.15 3.15
N VAL A 295 14.83 -9.43 4.07
CA VAL A 295 15.48 -8.61 5.08
C VAL A 295 15.42 -9.36 6.42
N GLU A 296 16.56 -9.78 6.96
CA GLU A 296 16.62 -10.60 8.18
C GLU A 296 16.65 -9.76 9.47
N PHE A 297 16.89 -8.47 9.35
CA PHE A 297 16.87 -7.52 10.45
C PHE A 297 15.92 -6.37 10.13
N GLY A 298 14.83 -6.30 10.87
CA GLY A 298 13.79 -5.29 10.64
C GLY A 298 12.46 -5.63 11.30
N ASN A 299 11.42 -5.08 10.74
CA ASN A 299 10.03 -5.35 11.05
C ASN A 299 9.18 -5.06 9.80
N HIS A 300 7.86 -4.89 9.96
CA HIS A 300 6.95 -4.56 8.86
C HIS A 300 7.34 -3.26 8.11
N VAL A 301 7.82 -2.23 8.82
CA VAL A 301 8.15 -0.91 8.25
C VAL A 301 9.66 -0.82 8.01
N LEU A 302 10.09 -1.22 6.82
CA LEU A 302 11.52 -1.35 6.50
C LEU A 302 12.22 -0.04 6.12
N PHE A 303 11.49 0.95 5.54
CA PHE A 303 12.07 2.16 4.96
C PHE A 303 12.14 3.35 5.93
N SER A 304 11.56 3.25 7.12
CA SER A 304 11.43 4.35 8.07
C SER A 304 12.65 4.50 8.97
N LYS A 305 13.06 5.73 9.22
CA LYS A 305 14.08 6.08 10.23
C LYS A 305 13.66 5.78 11.68
N TYR A 306 12.36 5.65 11.91
CA TYR A 306 11.82 5.34 13.24
C TYR A 306 11.85 3.85 13.57
N MET A 307 12.17 3.01 12.59
CA MET A 307 12.22 1.56 12.72
C MET A 307 13.60 1.03 12.34
N LYS A 308 14.14 0.17 13.20
CA LYS A 308 15.41 -0.48 12.91
C LYS A 308 15.21 -1.52 11.81
N SER A 309 16.03 -1.46 10.79
CA SER A 309 16.11 -2.42 9.68
C SER A 309 17.49 -2.32 9.02
N ASP A 310 17.81 -3.28 8.17
CA ASP A 310 19.05 -3.27 7.37
C ASP A 310 18.94 -2.26 6.22
N LYS A 311 19.16 -0.97 6.54
CA LYS A 311 19.05 0.14 5.58
C LYS A 311 20.10 0.08 4.48
N ASP A 312 21.30 -0.41 4.78
CA ASP A 312 22.39 -0.51 3.81
C ASP A 312 22.05 -1.54 2.73
N LEU A 313 21.54 -2.72 3.14
CA LEU A 313 21.03 -3.72 2.20
C LEU A 313 19.88 -3.15 1.36
N ILE A 314 18.91 -2.51 1.99
CA ILE A 314 17.72 -1.97 1.33
C ILE A 314 18.10 -0.90 0.29
N LEU A 315 18.93 0.06 0.64
CA LEU A 315 19.40 1.11 -0.26
C LEU A 315 20.18 0.49 -1.43
N LYS A 316 21.18 -0.33 -1.16
CA LYS A 316 22.00 -0.99 -2.17
C LYS A 316 21.16 -1.78 -3.18
N GLU A 317 20.21 -2.58 -2.68
CA GLU A 317 19.35 -3.40 -3.54
C GLU A 317 18.42 -2.55 -4.40
N THR A 318 17.86 -1.46 -3.82
CA THR A 318 16.97 -0.57 -4.56
C THR A 318 17.73 0.23 -5.62
N GLU A 319 18.90 0.77 -5.29
CA GLU A 319 19.76 1.49 -6.23
C GLU A 319 20.19 0.59 -7.39
N THR A 320 20.68 -0.61 -7.09
CA THR A 320 21.10 -1.60 -8.09
C THR A 320 19.92 -1.96 -9.01
N PHE A 321 18.75 -2.19 -8.44
CA PHE A 321 17.55 -2.48 -9.21
C PHE A 321 17.18 -1.35 -10.16
N ILE A 322 17.10 -0.10 -9.66
CA ILE A 322 16.76 1.07 -10.47
C ILE A 322 17.80 1.29 -11.58
N GLN A 323 19.10 1.18 -11.26
CA GLN A 323 20.17 1.28 -12.24
C GLN A 323 20.03 0.24 -13.36
N ASN A 324 19.76 -1.01 -13.02
CA ASN A 324 19.57 -2.09 -13.99
C ASN A 324 18.36 -1.86 -14.90
N VAL A 325 17.21 -1.47 -14.31
CA VAL A 325 15.98 -1.16 -15.06
C VAL A 325 16.23 -0.09 -16.13
N PHE A 326 16.90 0.98 -15.78
CA PHE A 326 17.06 2.10 -16.71
C PHE A 326 18.26 1.97 -17.62
N SER A 327 19.27 1.20 -17.27
CA SER A 327 20.40 0.89 -18.16
C SER A 327 19.98 -0.03 -19.31
N LEU A 328 19.12 -1.03 -19.05
CA LEU A 328 18.54 -1.90 -20.08
C LEU A 328 17.68 -1.12 -21.08
N ASN A 329 16.90 -0.15 -20.60
CA ASN A 329 16.09 0.70 -21.46
C ASN A 329 16.90 1.62 -22.37
N LYS A 330 18.15 1.99 -22.02
CA LYS A 330 19.06 2.72 -22.93
C LYS A 330 19.56 1.86 -24.09
N ASN A 331 19.79 0.57 -23.85
CA ASN A 331 20.27 -0.36 -24.86
C ASN A 331 19.18 -0.73 -25.90
N LEU A 332 17.90 -0.72 -25.51
CA LEU A 332 16.78 -1.01 -26.42
C LEU A 332 16.38 0.18 -27.30
N SER A 333 16.77 1.39 -26.95
CA SER A 333 16.48 2.62 -27.73
C SER A 333 17.51 2.91 -28.83
N HIS A 334 18.58 2.10 -28.95
CA HIS A 334 19.64 2.26 -29.94
C HIS A 334 19.71 1.12 -30.97
N ASN A 335 18.73 0.19 -30.94
CA ASN A 335 18.50 -0.80 -31.97
C ASN A 335 17.17 -0.54 -32.69
#